data_a90c0668607f893de3f80f02ed46597c
#
_entry.id   a90c0668607f893de3f80f02ed46597c
#
_cell.length_a   1.000
_cell.length_b   1.000
_cell.length_c   1.000
_cell.angle_alpha   90.00
_cell.angle_beta   90.00
_cell.angle_gamma   90.00
#
_symmetry.space_group_name_H-M   'P 1'
#
loop_
_entity.id
_entity.type
_entity.pdbx_description
1 polymer ?
#
loop_
_entity_poly.entity_id
_entity_poly.type
_entity_poly.pdbx_seq_one_letter_code
_entity_poly.pdbx_strand_id
1 'polypeptide(L)'
;MMNEKALCTARELAIGYGKTPLLSDICLGVQPGQILTLIGPNGAGKSTLLRTLAGQLAPMGGTVLLAGKDLTAYTGTERAKKLALMAPHSRRMELTTCFDFVSAGRYPYTGRLGILSAEDRQQVHRALE
;
A
#
# COMPACT_ATOMS: atom_id res chain seq x y z
N MET A 1 -22.45 0.22 10.13
CA MET A 1 -22.51 0.28 8.66
C MET A 1 -21.16 0.78 8.14
N MET A 2 -20.52 -0.01 7.30
CA MET A 2 -19.28 0.42 6.68
C MET A 2 -19.62 1.36 5.52
N ASN A 3 -19.12 2.59 5.63
CA ASN A 3 -19.48 3.69 4.74
C ASN A 3 -18.88 3.43 3.32
N GLU A 4 -19.70 3.59 2.28
CA GLU A 4 -19.31 3.43 0.86
C GLU A 4 -18.19 4.39 0.41
N LYS A 5 -17.83 5.37 1.25
CA LYS A 5 -16.77 6.36 1.00
C LYS A 5 -15.41 5.97 1.57
N ALA A 6 -15.24 4.80 2.19
CA ALA A 6 -13.96 4.40 2.73
C ALA A 6 -12.91 4.19 1.63
N LEU A 7 -11.71 4.74 1.84
CA LEU A 7 -10.57 4.56 0.92
C LEU A 7 -10.03 3.14 0.96
N CYS A 8 -9.98 2.55 2.16
CA CYS A 8 -9.55 1.17 2.36
C CYS A 8 -10.48 0.51 3.38
N THR A 9 -10.89 -0.73 3.11
CA THR A 9 -11.76 -1.49 4.00
C THR A 9 -11.28 -2.93 4.05
N ALA A 10 -11.17 -3.49 5.25
CA ALA A 10 -11.00 -4.92 5.47
C ALA A 10 -12.29 -5.50 6.05
N ARG A 11 -12.72 -6.64 5.54
CA ARG A 11 -13.91 -7.39 5.98
C ARG A 11 -13.51 -8.81 6.30
N GLU A 12 -13.73 -9.21 7.57
CA GLU A 12 -13.45 -10.57 8.08
C GLU A 12 -12.06 -11.07 7.67
N LEU A 13 -11.09 -10.13 7.64
CA LEU A 13 -9.77 -10.37 7.08
C LEU A 13 -8.98 -11.31 7.99
N ALA A 14 -8.45 -12.39 7.42
CA ALA A 14 -7.47 -13.27 8.03
C ALA A 14 -6.11 -13.06 7.37
N ILE A 15 -5.08 -12.90 8.20
CA ILE A 15 -3.72 -12.61 7.77
C ILE A 15 -2.72 -13.58 8.40
N GLY A 16 -1.63 -13.86 7.72
CA GLY A 16 -0.58 -14.72 8.25
C GLY A 16 0.30 -15.27 7.14
N TYR A 17 1.12 -16.23 7.53
CA TYR A 17 2.02 -16.97 6.65
C TYR A 17 1.80 -18.47 6.82
N GLY A 18 1.89 -19.23 5.74
CA GLY A 18 1.71 -20.68 5.77
C GLY A 18 0.25 -21.11 5.84
N LYS A 19 -0.08 -22.05 6.72
CA LYS A 19 -1.41 -22.70 6.77
C LYS A 19 -2.34 -22.14 7.85
N THR A 20 -1.80 -21.50 8.88
CA THR A 20 -2.56 -20.99 10.03
C THR A 20 -2.52 -19.48 10.05
N PRO A 21 -3.66 -18.80 10.14
CA PRO A 21 -3.69 -17.37 10.25
C PRO A 21 -3.06 -16.90 11.58
N LEU A 22 -2.31 -15.80 11.49
CA LEU A 22 -1.77 -15.11 12.66
C LEU A 22 -2.86 -14.30 13.37
N LEU A 23 -3.73 -13.66 12.60
CA LEU A 23 -4.89 -12.93 13.07
C LEU A 23 -6.07 -13.19 12.12
N SER A 24 -7.28 -13.21 12.67
CA SER A 24 -8.53 -13.42 11.93
C SER A 24 -9.57 -12.38 12.33
N ASP A 25 -10.66 -12.34 11.60
CA ASP A 25 -11.84 -11.53 11.89
C ASP A 25 -11.56 -10.02 11.99
N ILE A 26 -10.54 -9.56 11.25
CA ILE A 26 -10.18 -8.15 11.24
C ILE A 26 -11.17 -7.38 10.36
N CYS A 27 -11.89 -6.45 10.99
CA CYS A 27 -12.75 -5.51 10.30
C CYS A 27 -12.27 -4.09 10.59
N LEU A 28 -11.91 -3.35 9.55
CA LEU A 28 -11.50 -1.95 9.67
C LEU A 28 -11.89 -1.16 8.41
N GLY A 29 -11.97 0.14 8.56
CA GLY A 29 -12.19 1.07 7.44
C GLY A 29 -11.44 2.37 7.67
N VAL A 30 -10.86 2.92 6.61
CA VAL A 30 -10.15 4.19 6.62
C VAL A 30 -10.84 5.15 5.66
N GLN A 31 -11.30 6.28 6.20
CA GLN A 31 -11.98 7.33 5.45
C GLN A 31 -10.98 8.36 4.88
N PRO A 32 -11.36 9.15 3.87
CA PRO A 32 -10.57 10.29 3.44
C PRO A 32 -10.23 11.23 4.61
N GLY A 33 -8.98 11.65 4.71
CA GLY A 33 -8.49 12.54 5.76
C GLY A 33 -8.30 11.87 7.13
N GLN A 34 -8.55 10.58 7.25
CA GLN A 34 -8.39 9.84 8.51
C GLN A 34 -7.00 9.21 8.60
N ILE A 35 -6.45 9.19 9.80
CA ILE A 35 -5.24 8.43 10.16
C ILE A 35 -5.68 7.27 11.06
N LEU A 36 -5.31 6.06 10.65
CA LEU A 36 -5.48 4.85 11.46
C LEU A 36 -4.12 4.41 11.97
N THR A 37 -3.97 4.32 13.28
CA THR A 37 -2.73 3.88 13.92
C THR A 37 -2.87 2.46 14.47
N LEU A 38 -1.94 1.58 14.14
CA LEU A 38 -1.85 0.23 14.69
C LEU A 38 -0.87 0.21 15.84
N ILE A 39 -1.33 -0.16 17.03
CA ILE A 39 -0.54 -0.24 18.26
C ILE A 39 -0.53 -1.68 18.76
N GLY A 40 0.61 -2.13 19.22
CA GLY A 40 0.78 -3.46 19.79
C GLY A 40 2.25 -3.85 19.91
N PRO A 41 2.56 -4.94 20.61
CA PRO A 41 3.91 -5.44 20.77
C PRO A 41 4.52 -5.90 19.45
N ASN A 42 5.84 -6.08 19.43
CA ASN A 42 6.54 -6.68 18.30
C ASN A 42 6.04 -8.13 18.12
N GLY A 43 5.82 -8.52 16.87
CA GLY A 43 5.27 -9.84 16.55
C GLY A 43 3.73 -9.95 16.59
N ALA A 44 3.00 -8.88 16.96
CA ALA A 44 1.53 -8.88 17.00
C ALA A 44 0.85 -8.95 15.61
N GLY A 45 1.61 -8.85 14.51
CA GLY A 45 1.05 -8.91 13.16
C GLY A 45 0.82 -7.56 12.49
N LYS A 46 1.24 -6.44 13.10
CA LYS A 46 1.06 -5.08 12.53
C LYS A 46 1.62 -4.95 11.11
N SER A 47 2.88 -5.37 10.91
CA SER A 47 3.53 -5.33 9.59
C SER A 47 2.90 -6.30 8.59
N THR A 48 2.42 -7.45 9.06
CA THR A 48 1.70 -8.44 8.25
C THR A 48 0.38 -7.85 7.77
N LEU A 49 -0.37 -7.20 8.67
CA LEU A 49 -1.62 -6.51 8.32
C LEU A 49 -1.38 -5.40 7.28
N LEU A 50 -0.39 -4.53 7.50
CA LEU A 50 -0.07 -3.45 6.54
C LEU A 50 0.31 -4.00 5.17
N ARG A 51 1.11 -5.08 5.11
CA ARG A 51 1.48 -5.73 3.85
C ARG A 51 0.27 -6.35 3.15
N THR A 52 -0.66 -6.93 3.90
CA THR A 52 -1.89 -7.50 3.35
C THR A 52 -2.81 -6.41 2.82
N LEU A 53 -3.01 -5.32 3.58
CA LEU A 53 -3.78 -4.15 3.14
C LEU A 53 -3.18 -3.47 1.90
N ALA A 54 -1.85 -3.51 1.77
CA ALA A 54 -1.14 -2.98 0.60
C ALA A 54 -1.08 -3.96 -0.59
N GLY A 55 -1.58 -5.18 -0.43
CA GLY A 55 -1.57 -6.21 -1.46
C GLY A 55 -0.19 -6.80 -1.76
N GLN A 56 0.76 -6.65 -0.84
CA GLN A 56 2.06 -7.33 -0.92
C GLN A 56 2.00 -8.76 -0.39
N LEU A 57 1.01 -9.04 0.44
CA LEU A 57 0.72 -10.36 0.98
C LEU A 57 -0.75 -10.69 0.69
N ALA A 58 -1.00 -11.88 0.18
CA ALA A 58 -2.37 -12.34 -0.06
C ALA A 58 -3.09 -12.56 1.28
N PRO A 59 -4.35 -12.16 1.42
CA PRO A 59 -5.15 -12.52 2.58
C PRO A 59 -5.34 -14.03 2.66
N MET A 60 -5.39 -14.57 3.87
CA MET A 60 -5.71 -15.99 4.12
C MET A 60 -7.22 -16.23 4.16
N GLY A 61 -8.01 -15.18 4.34
CA GLY A 61 -9.46 -15.16 4.31
C GLY A 61 -9.97 -13.74 4.36
N GLY A 62 -11.25 -13.55 4.08
CA GLY A 62 -11.86 -12.24 4.03
C GLY A 62 -11.47 -11.44 2.79
N THR A 63 -11.73 -10.13 2.83
CA THR A 63 -11.57 -9.26 1.66
C THR A 63 -10.97 -7.91 2.06
N VAL A 64 -10.11 -7.37 1.19
CA VAL A 64 -9.64 -5.99 1.25
C VAL A 64 -10.22 -5.23 0.06
N LEU A 65 -10.92 -4.14 0.33
CA LEU A 65 -11.43 -3.23 -0.68
C LEU A 65 -10.59 -1.95 -0.70
N LEU A 66 -10.18 -1.51 -1.87
CA LEU A 66 -9.52 -0.22 -2.11
C LEU A 66 -10.45 0.63 -2.98
N ALA A 67 -10.89 1.76 -2.45
CA ALA A 67 -11.88 2.62 -3.10
C ALA A 67 -13.13 1.86 -3.57
N GLY A 68 -13.64 0.95 -2.72
CA GLY A 68 -14.84 0.16 -2.99
C GLY A 68 -14.68 -1.06 -3.90
N LYS A 69 -13.51 -1.24 -4.53
CA LYS A 69 -13.20 -2.36 -5.42
C LYS A 69 -12.25 -3.35 -4.73
N ASP A 70 -12.46 -4.64 -4.91
CA ASP A 70 -11.58 -5.67 -4.37
C ASP A 70 -10.12 -5.44 -4.79
N LEU A 71 -9.20 -5.51 -3.82
CA LEU A 71 -7.79 -5.25 -4.04
C LEU A 71 -7.17 -6.21 -5.07
N THR A 72 -7.66 -7.44 -5.14
CA THR A 72 -7.22 -8.45 -6.08
C THR A 72 -7.65 -8.18 -7.52
N ALA A 73 -8.68 -7.36 -7.70
CA ALA A 73 -9.19 -6.97 -9.03
C ALA A 73 -8.40 -5.80 -9.66
N TYR A 74 -7.43 -5.23 -8.95
CA TYR A 74 -6.52 -4.23 -9.50
C TYR A 74 -5.30 -4.88 -10.12
N THR A 75 -4.84 -4.36 -11.25
CA THR A 75 -3.49 -4.64 -11.75
C THR A 75 -2.46 -3.98 -10.80
N GLY A 76 -1.21 -4.46 -10.85
CA GLY A 76 -0.12 -3.86 -10.05
C GLY A 76 0.03 -2.36 -10.30
N THR A 77 -0.06 -1.93 -11.56
CA THR A 77 0.04 -0.52 -11.94
C THR A 77 -1.15 0.31 -11.44
N GLU A 78 -2.37 -0.17 -11.58
CA GLU A 78 -3.57 0.51 -11.07
C GLU A 78 -3.53 0.68 -9.55
N ARG A 79 -3.12 -0.37 -8.85
CA ARG A 79 -2.97 -0.35 -7.38
C ARG A 79 -1.89 0.64 -6.94
N ALA A 80 -0.73 0.66 -7.61
CA ALA A 80 0.37 1.55 -7.31
C ALA A 80 0.03 3.04 -7.51
N LYS A 81 -0.94 3.36 -8.36
CA LYS A 81 -1.47 4.73 -8.52
C LYS A 81 -2.37 5.18 -7.36
N LYS A 82 -2.86 4.26 -6.54
CA LYS A 82 -3.83 4.54 -5.48
C LYS A 82 -3.27 4.33 -4.08
N LEU A 83 -2.20 3.54 -3.94
CA LEU A 83 -1.68 3.07 -2.67
C LEU A 83 -0.16 3.12 -2.68
N ALA A 84 0.42 3.67 -1.61
CA ALA A 84 1.84 3.61 -1.34
C ALA A 84 2.09 2.92 -0.01
N LEU A 85 3.18 2.16 0.08
CA LEU A 85 3.63 1.54 1.32
C LEU A 85 5.09 1.93 1.56
N MET A 86 5.34 2.52 2.73
CA MET A 86 6.69 2.78 3.21
C MET A 86 7.13 1.63 4.10
N ALA A 87 8.17 0.91 3.69
CA ALA A 87 8.77 -0.15 4.49
C ALA A 87 9.76 0.45 5.51
N PRO A 88 9.85 -0.11 6.73
CA PRO A 88 10.75 0.40 7.77
C PRO A 88 12.24 0.24 7.44
N HIS A 89 12.57 -0.62 6.48
CA HIS A 89 13.93 -0.90 6.06
C HIS A 89 14.04 -0.63 4.55
N SER A 90 14.52 0.57 4.18
CA SER A 90 14.99 0.81 2.84
C SER A 90 16.38 0.19 2.69
N ARG A 91 16.58 -0.62 1.65
CA ARG A 91 17.95 -1.04 1.27
C ARG A 91 18.75 0.22 0.93
N ARG A 92 19.97 0.32 1.43
CA ARG A 92 20.90 1.34 0.95
C ARG A 92 21.07 1.15 -0.55
N MET A 93 20.59 2.08 -1.32
CA MET A 93 20.82 2.13 -2.75
C MET A 93 22.10 2.94 -2.96
N GLU A 94 23.21 2.23 -3.20
CA GLU A 94 24.46 2.88 -3.56
C GLU A 94 24.30 3.59 -4.91
N LEU A 95 24.89 4.76 -5.05
CA LEU A 95 24.89 5.58 -6.28
C LEU A 95 23.51 6.07 -6.74
N THR A 96 22.53 6.14 -5.85
CA THR A 96 21.21 6.67 -6.14
C THR A 96 21.04 8.05 -5.52
N THR A 97 20.67 9.05 -6.33
CA THR A 97 20.36 10.40 -5.82
C THR A 97 18.99 10.42 -5.17
N CYS A 98 18.70 11.44 -4.34
CA CYS A 98 17.35 11.65 -3.79
C CYS A 98 16.32 11.81 -4.91
N PHE A 99 16.69 12.50 -5.99
CA PHE A 99 15.81 12.65 -7.15
C PHE A 99 15.48 11.30 -7.79
N ASP A 100 16.47 10.43 -8.02
CA ASP A 100 16.25 9.10 -8.61
C ASP A 100 15.36 8.23 -7.69
N PHE A 101 15.61 8.29 -6.40
CA PHE A 101 14.82 7.54 -5.41
C PHE A 101 13.34 7.96 -5.41
N VAL A 102 13.06 9.26 -5.37
CA VAL A 102 11.70 9.79 -5.41
C VAL A 102 11.06 9.57 -6.78
N SER A 103 11.85 9.64 -7.87
CA SER A 103 11.41 9.37 -9.25
C SER A 103 10.84 7.97 -9.42
N ALA A 104 11.32 6.98 -8.66
CA ALA A 104 10.79 5.62 -8.68
C ALA A 104 9.29 5.57 -8.34
N GLY A 105 8.80 6.51 -7.54
CA GLY A 105 7.37 6.66 -7.24
C GLY A 105 6.51 7.03 -8.45
N ARG A 106 7.12 7.54 -9.53
CA ARG A 106 6.42 7.86 -10.78
C ARG A 106 6.32 6.69 -11.76
N TYR A 107 6.99 5.56 -11.45
CA TYR A 107 6.98 4.38 -12.32
C TYR A 107 5.57 3.95 -12.80
N PRO A 108 4.51 3.97 -11.98
CA PRO A 108 3.16 3.61 -12.44
C PRO A 108 2.57 4.56 -13.50
N TYR A 109 3.15 5.74 -13.66
CA TYR A 109 2.69 6.79 -14.60
C TYR A 109 3.56 6.89 -15.85
N THR A 110 4.79 6.35 -15.80
CA THR A 110 5.67 6.28 -16.96
C THR A 110 5.26 5.16 -17.90
N GLY A 111 5.54 5.29 -19.19
CA GLY A 111 5.33 4.22 -20.17
C GLY A 111 6.33 3.07 -20.00
N ARG A 112 6.31 2.13 -20.97
CA ARG A 112 7.17 0.92 -20.96
C ARG A 112 8.67 1.21 -20.85
N LEU A 113 9.12 2.40 -21.26
CA LEU A 113 10.51 2.81 -21.21
C LEU A 113 10.90 3.51 -19.89
N GLY A 114 9.96 3.75 -18.98
CA GLY A 114 10.23 4.41 -17.70
C GLY A 114 10.70 5.86 -17.82
N ILE A 115 10.46 6.52 -18.96
CA ILE A 115 10.89 7.90 -19.20
C ILE A 115 9.96 8.86 -18.48
N LEU A 116 10.53 9.73 -17.64
CA LEU A 116 9.79 10.77 -16.92
C LEU A 116 9.36 11.89 -17.88
N SER A 117 8.08 12.20 -17.89
CA SER A 117 7.55 13.40 -18.55
C SER A 117 7.95 14.68 -17.79
N ALA A 118 7.67 15.85 -18.38
CA ALA A 118 7.85 17.12 -17.68
C ALA A 118 7.00 17.22 -16.43
N GLU A 119 5.76 16.71 -16.48
CA GLU A 119 4.84 16.64 -15.34
C GLU A 119 5.38 15.72 -14.25
N ASP A 120 5.91 14.53 -14.60
CA ASP A 120 6.51 13.63 -13.63
C ASP A 120 7.68 14.27 -12.90
N ARG A 121 8.56 14.98 -13.62
CA ARG A 121 9.69 15.71 -13.02
C ARG A 121 9.20 16.78 -12.05
N GLN A 122 8.18 17.52 -12.41
CA GLN A 122 7.57 18.53 -11.54
C GLN A 122 7.00 17.90 -10.25
N GLN A 123 6.34 16.75 -10.34
CA GLN A 123 5.83 16.04 -9.17
C GLN A 123 6.97 15.54 -8.27
N VAL A 124 8.08 15.07 -8.86
CA VAL A 124 9.28 14.67 -8.10
C VAL A 124 9.87 15.87 -7.34
N HIS A 125 10.02 17.02 -7.99
CA HIS A 125 10.51 18.24 -7.33
C HIS A 125 9.60 18.67 -6.18
N ARG A 126 8.29 18.67 -6.39
CA ARG A 126 7.31 18.95 -5.33
C ARG A 126 7.43 18.03 -4.12
N ALA A 127 7.73 16.76 -4.35
CA ALA A 127 7.87 15.77 -3.27
C ALA A 127 9.21 15.90 -2.51
N LEU A 128 10.19 16.60 -3.10
CA LEU A 128 11.49 16.87 -2.47
C LEU A 128 11.52 18.18 -1.67
N GLU A 129 10.55 19.07 -1.85
CA GLU A 129 10.36 20.32 -1.07
C GLU A 129 9.74 20.04 0.29
#